data_1826f2f18f7efa512e78743158d61e73
#
_entry.id   1826f2f18f7efa512e78743158d61e73
#
_cell.length_a   1.000
_cell.length_b   1.000
_cell.length_c   1.000
_cell.angle_alpha   90.00
_cell.angle_beta   90.00
_cell.angle_gamma   90.00
#
_symmetry.space_group_name_H-M   'P 1'
#
loop_
_entity.id
_entity.type
_entity.pdbx_description
1 polymer ?
#
loop_
_entity_poly.entity_id
_entity_poly.type
_entity_poly.pdbx_seq_one_letter_code
_entity_poly.pdbx_strand_id
1 'polypeptide(L)'
;MIAYLISGLRRTLCLSLLMLGSVHSMAQETIDFSPDAPGATTGVDIMKQGKIDWETGIGLEWDRRNGEHARTFTINTSMFRLGLTPQAEVRLQIDECITHTPEGNFGGIANATIGTKIKVYEGGKVFPKVAFMGTMLIPGGSNAHYLPKHLGFQTHLLFENELSSKFTLGYDLGAEWNGDTESPDLFFGANLTYQPSERWSFFVESYNRYNSKRQDDWAKPGQDSHFNFMSEAGLAYKVSPRLYVNTFYDISFNEFSRYSNIGLGVAWLLN
;
A
#
# COMPACT_ATOMS: atom_id res chain seq x y z
N MET A 1 1.26 20.42 -25.53
CA MET A 1 1.41 19.37 -24.55
C MET A 1 1.16 19.85 -23.12
N ILE A 2 1.82 20.90 -22.63
CA ILE A 2 1.60 21.49 -21.28
C ILE A 2 0.15 21.95 -21.02
N ALA A 3 -0.53 22.53 -22.01
CA ALA A 3 -1.91 22.98 -21.89
C ALA A 3 -2.94 21.84 -21.67
N TYR A 4 -2.69 20.66 -22.21
CA TYR A 4 -3.54 19.47 -21.99
C TYR A 4 -3.36 18.87 -20.57
N LEU A 5 -2.13 18.88 -20.05
CA LEU A 5 -1.83 18.47 -18.67
C LEU A 5 -2.52 19.38 -17.64
N ILE A 6 -2.47 20.70 -17.84
CA ILE A 6 -3.11 21.69 -16.95
C ILE A 6 -4.64 21.58 -16.98
N SER A 7 -5.25 21.25 -18.13
CA SER A 7 -6.70 21.07 -18.23
C SER A 7 -7.18 19.78 -17.57
N GLY A 8 -6.39 18.72 -17.64
CA GLY A 8 -6.63 17.46 -16.93
C GLY A 8 -6.56 17.66 -15.41
N LEU A 9 -5.48 18.27 -14.93
CA LEU A 9 -5.26 18.55 -13.52
C LEU A 9 -6.37 19.43 -12.90
N ARG A 10 -6.86 20.45 -13.63
CA ARG A 10 -7.99 21.27 -13.19
C ARG A 10 -9.29 20.47 -13.05
N ARG A 11 -9.57 19.53 -13.95
CA ARG A 11 -10.78 18.70 -13.89
C ARG A 11 -10.73 17.70 -12.74
N THR A 12 -9.58 17.10 -12.47
CA THR A 12 -9.39 16.17 -11.35
C THR A 12 -9.46 16.91 -10.00
N LEU A 13 -8.84 18.10 -9.90
CA LEU A 13 -8.89 18.93 -8.70
C LEU A 13 -10.32 19.45 -8.42
N CYS A 14 -11.09 19.82 -9.44
CA CYS A 14 -12.48 20.24 -9.27
C CYS A 14 -13.41 19.11 -8.85
N LEU A 15 -13.20 17.87 -9.33
CA LEU A 15 -13.96 16.71 -8.86
C LEU A 15 -13.64 16.38 -7.39
N SER A 16 -12.39 16.51 -6.98
CA SER A 16 -11.98 16.30 -5.59
C SER A 16 -12.57 17.34 -4.62
N LEU A 17 -12.67 18.60 -5.04
CA LEU A 17 -13.25 19.67 -4.22
C LEU A 17 -14.79 19.63 -4.15
N LEU A 18 -15.47 19.12 -5.15
CA LEU A 18 -16.95 19.01 -5.15
C LEU A 18 -17.47 17.91 -4.21
N MET A 19 -16.63 16.93 -3.84
CA MET A 19 -16.98 15.90 -2.85
C MET A 19 -16.86 16.38 -1.39
N LEU A 20 -16.24 17.52 -1.12
CA LEU A 20 -16.07 18.09 0.22
C LEU A 20 -17.32 18.84 0.77
N GLY A 21 -18.37 18.98 -0.03
CA GLY A 21 -19.51 19.87 0.26
C GLY A 21 -20.71 19.28 1.01
N SER A 22 -20.74 17.98 1.35
CA SER A 22 -21.92 17.36 1.97
C SER A 22 -21.65 16.67 3.31
N VAL A 23 -21.14 17.41 4.28
CA VAL A 23 -21.11 16.91 5.67
C VAL A 23 -22.44 17.23 6.33
N HIS A 24 -23.41 16.34 6.16
CA HIS A 24 -24.63 16.38 6.99
C HIS A 24 -24.35 15.69 8.33
N SER A 25 -24.61 16.41 9.39
CA SER A 25 -24.58 15.92 10.76
C SER A 25 -25.56 14.74 10.91
N MET A 26 -25.04 13.53 10.95
CA MET A 26 -25.79 12.33 11.29
C MET A 26 -25.40 11.87 12.69
N ALA A 27 -26.36 11.30 13.41
CA ALA A 27 -26.19 10.74 14.74
C ALA A 27 -24.92 9.90 14.88
N GLN A 28 -24.26 10.03 16.01
CA GLN A 28 -22.96 9.44 16.36
C GLN A 28 -23.07 7.91 16.47
N GLU A 29 -23.13 7.21 15.33
CA GLU A 29 -22.73 5.81 15.28
C GLU A 29 -21.24 5.76 15.62
N THR A 30 -20.84 4.92 16.55
CA THR A 30 -19.44 4.58 16.76
C THR A 30 -18.95 3.84 15.51
N ILE A 31 -18.44 4.61 14.55
CA ILE A 31 -17.89 4.07 13.33
C ILE A 31 -16.48 3.61 13.68
N ASP A 32 -16.34 2.30 13.82
CA ASP A 32 -15.05 1.64 13.96
C ASP A 32 -14.53 1.39 12.55
N PHE A 33 -13.63 2.24 12.11
CA PHE A 33 -13.01 2.23 10.80
C PHE A 33 -11.49 2.25 10.98
N SER A 34 -10.83 1.22 10.46
CA SER A 34 -9.38 1.06 10.44
C SER A 34 -8.91 1.04 8.99
N PRO A 35 -8.20 2.10 8.52
CA PRO A 35 -7.56 2.07 7.23
C PRO A 35 -6.43 1.03 7.20
N ASP A 36 -6.14 0.49 6.00
CA ASP A 36 -4.95 -0.33 5.79
C ASP A 36 -3.69 0.53 5.56
N ALA A 37 -3.86 1.72 4.97
CA ALA A 37 -2.75 2.66 4.81
C ALA A 37 -2.51 3.52 6.07
N PRO A 38 -1.26 4.00 6.29
CA PRO A 38 -0.06 3.71 5.53
C PRO A 38 0.62 2.42 5.99
N GLY A 39 1.56 1.93 5.20
CA GLY A 39 2.40 0.78 5.52
C GLY A 39 2.40 -0.28 4.42
N ALA A 40 3.50 -1.02 4.29
CA ALA A 40 3.62 -2.15 3.38
C ALA A 40 3.00 -3.43 3.99
N THR A 41 2.98 -3.53 5.33
CA THR A 41 2.33 -4.61 6.06
C THR A 41 0.83 -4.34 6.15
N THR A 42 0.03 -5.23 5.59
CA THR A 42 -1.44 -5.10 5.61
C THR A 42 -2.02 -5.50 6.96
N GLY A 43 -2.98 -4.73 7.48
CA GLY A 43 -3.70 -5.04 8.72
C GLY A 43 -4.68 -6.21 8.57
N VAL A 44 -5.04 -6.83 9.71
CA VAL A 44 -6.00 -7.96 9.76
C VAL A 44 -7.46 -7.52 9.69
N ASP A 45 -7.74 -6.25 9.95
CA ASP A 45 -9.10 -5.73 9.98
C ASP A 45 -9.73 -5.74 8.59
N ILE A 46 -11.01 -6.05 8.54
CA ILE A 46 -11.83 -6.03 7.33
C ILE A 46 -12.93 -4.97 7.46
N MET A 47 -13.37 -4.47 6.33
CA MET A 47 -14.47 -3.51 6.28
C MET A 47 -15.76 -4.13 6.79
N LYS A 48 -16.52 -3.37 7.61
CA LYS A 48 -17.87 -3.77 8.02
C LYS A 48 -18.76 -3.99 6.81
N GLN A 49 -19.64 -4.99 6.89
CA GLN A 49 -20.54 -5.35 5.79
C GLN A 49 -21.31 -4.13 5.26
N GLY A 50 -21.30 -3.96 3.93
CA GLY A 50 -21.96 -2.87 3.22
C GLY A 50 -21.24 -1.53 3.30
N LYS A 51 -20.12 -1.42 4.05
CA LYS A 51 -19.33 -0.20 4.11
C LYS A 51 -18.28 -0.21 3.00
N ILE A 52 -17.99 1.00 2.49
CA ILE A 52 -16.98 1.24 1.47
C ILE A 52 -16.00 2.26 2.00
N ASP A 53 -14.74 1.94 1.91
CA ASP A 53 -13.65 2.85 2.16
C ASP A 53 -12.91 3.16 0.84
N TRP A 54 -12.35 4.35 0.75
CA TRP A 54 -11.45 4.79 -0.30
C TRP A 54 -10.18 5.34 0.33
N GLU A 55 -9.08 4.67 0.07
CA GLU A 55 -7.75 5.10 0.47
C GLU A 55 -7.01 5.62 -0.76
N THR A 56 -6.47 6.83 -0.68
CA THR A 56 -5.76 7.46 -1.80
C THR A 56 -4.55 8.23 -1.31
N GLY A 57 -3.56 8.42 -2.18
CA GLY A 57 -2.34 9.10 -1.81
C GLY A 57 -1.49 9.51 -3.01
N ILE A 58 -0.46 10.28 -2.69
CA ILE A 58 0.61 10.69 -3.59
C ILE A 58 1.95 10.35 -2.96
N GLY A 59 2.97 10.13 -3.78
CA GLY A 59 4.30 9.79 -3.29
C GLY A 59 5.42 10.30 -4.19
N LEU A 60 6.61 10.39 -3.61
CA LEU A 60 7.83 10.73 -4.33
C LEU A 60 8.93 9.77 -3.91
N GLU A 61 9.39 9.03 -4.89
CA GLU A 61 10.41 8.00 -4.76
C GLU A 61 11.71 8.43 -5.43
N TRP A 62 12.80 8.14 -4.78
CA TRP A 62 14.16 8.26 -5.31
C TRP A 62 14.81 6.89 -5.27
N ASP A 63 15.27 6.42 -6.41
CA ASP A 63 16.04 5.20 -6.51
C ASP A 63 17.40 5.50 -7.16
N ARG A 64 18.45 5.02 -6.54
CA ARG A 64 19.81 5.12 -7.03
C ARG A 64 20.44 3.74 -7.09
N ARG A 65 20.69 3.27 -8.31
CA ARG A 65 21.28 1.97 -8.59
C ARG A 65 22.57 2.14 -9.38
N ASN A 66 23.69 1.66 -8.84
CA ASN A 66 25.01 1.69 -9.50
C ASN A 66 25.42 3.02 -10.14
N GLY A 67 24.95 4.14 -9.61
CA GLY A 67 25.25 5.48 -10.11
C GLY A 67 24.18 6.09 -11.01
N GLU A 68 23.23 5.31 -11.48
CA GLU A 68 22.04 5.79 -12.17
C GLU A 68 20.96 6.24 -11.17
N HIS A 69 20.15 7.21 -11.57
CA HIS A 69 19.13 7.80 -10.74
C HIS A 69 17.78 7.71 -11.43
N ALA A 70 16.80 7.19 -10.73
CA ALA A 70 15.39 7.28 -11.11
C ALA A 70 14.62 8.08 -10.07
N ARG A 71 13.59 8.81 -10.51
CA ARG A 71 12.62 9.47 -9.65
C ARG A 71 11.23 9.09 -10.13
N THR A 72 10.44 8.51 -9.24
CA THR A 72 9.06 8.17 -9.54
C THR A 72 8.13 9.05 -8.71
N PHE A 73 7.24 9.72 -9.38
CA PHE A 73 6.16 10.48 -8.76
C PHE A 73 4.87 9.65 -8.88
N THR A 74 4.38 9.14 -7.77
CA THR A 74 3.06 8.54 -7.67
C THR A 74 2.05 9.67 -7.60
N ILE A 75 1.31 9.86 -8.68
CA ILE A 75 0.30 10.92 -8.80
C ILE A 75 -1.03 10.53 -8.19
N ASN A 76 -1.27 9.24 -8.08
CA ASN A 76 -2.46 8.68 -7.46
C ASN A 76 -2.19 7.24 -7.04
N THR A 77 -2.51 6.90 -5.79
CA THR A 77 -2.87 5.54 -5.39
C THR A 77 -4.35 5.57 -5.07
N SER A 78 -5.11 4.58 -5.51
CA SER A 78 -6.51 4.46 -5.13
C SER A 78 -6.84 3.03 -4.81
N MET A 79 -7.17 2.76 -3.56
CA MET A 79 -7.66 1.49 -3.08
C MET A 79 -9.09 1.65 -2.58
N PHE A 80 -9.99 0.81 -3.07
CA PHE A 80 -11.36 0.69 -2.58
C PHE A 80 -11.51 -0.62 -1.86
N ARG A 81 -12.10 -0.59 -0.66
CA ARG A 81 -12.42 -1.77 0.14
C ARG A 81 -13.90 -1.81 0.39
N LEU A 82 -14.55 -2.91 0.05
CA LEU A 82 -15.99 -3.16 0.25
C LEU A 82 -16.20 -4.36 1.16
N GLY A 83 -16.79 -4.15 2.32
CA GLY A 83 -17.21 -5.26 3.20
C GLY A 83 -18.37 -6.03 2.59
N LEU A 84 -18.14 -7.30 2.23
CA LEU A 84 -19.16 -8.18 1.67
C LEU A 84 -19.93 -8.94 2.75
N THR A 85 -19.21 -9.43 3.74
CA THR A 85 -19.74 -10.15 4.89
C THR A 85 -19.03 -9.68 6.17
N PRO A 86 -19.46 -10.09 7.36
CA PRO A 86 -18.71 -9.81 8.59
C PRO A 86 -17.28 -10.38 8.62
N GLN A 87 -16.94 -11.32 7.71
CA GLN A 87 -15.64 -12.00 7.66
C GLN A 87 -14.86 -11.75 6.36
N ALA A 88 -15.43 -11.02 5.37
CA ALA A 88 -14.78 -10.86 4.07
C ALA A 88 -15.02 -9.50 3.45
N GLU A 89 -13.97 -8.96 2.83
CA GLU A 89 -14.01 -7.76 1.99
C GLU A 89 -13.47 -8.05 0.59
N VAL A 90 -13.91 -7.27 -0.40
CA VAL A 90 -13.30 -7.14 -1.72
C VAL A 90 -12.48 -5.86 -1.78
N ARG A 91 -11.37 -5.93 -2.50
CA ARG A 91 -10.38 -4.85 -2.67
C ARG A 91 -10.13 -4.62 -4.14
N LEU A 92 -10.06 -3.36 -4.53
CA LEU A 92 -9.64 -2.92 -5.87
C LEU A 92 -8.60 -1.82 -5.68
N GLN A 93 -7.43 -1.97 -6.30
CA GLN A 93 -6.39 -0.94 -6.26
C GLN A 93 -5.93 -0.58 -7.65
N ILE A 94 -5.71 0.73 -7.87
CA ILE A 94 -5.11 1.29 -9.08
C ILE A 94 -4.15 2.38 -8.65
N ASP A 95 -2.90 2.28 -9.12
CA ASP A 95 -1.87 3.28 -8.88
C ASP A 95 -1.38 3.86 -10.21
N GLU A 96 -1.12 5.16 -10.23
CA GLU A 96 -0.61 5.89 -11.39
C GLU A 96 0.69 6.61 -11.05
N CYS A 97 1.71 6.40 -11.89
CA CYS A 97 3.04 6.97 -11.67
C CYS A 97 3.59 7.66 -12.91
N ILE A 98 4.54 8.58 -12.67
CA ILE A 98 5.44 9.13 -13.68
C ILE A 98 6.87 8.93 -13.20
N THR A 99 7.68 8.25 -14.01
CA THR A 99 9.09 8.00 -13.71
C THR A 99 9.99 8.80 -14.63
N HIS A 100 10.99 9.42 -14.05
CA HIS A 100 12.06 10.14 -14.72
C HIS A 100 13.37 9.36 -14.56
N THR A 101 13.98 8.98 -15.66
CA THR A 101 15.30 8.32 -15.71
C THR A 101 16.24 9.10 -16.63
N PRO A 102 17.56 8.84 -16.60
CA PRO A 102 18.49 9.43 -17.57
C PRO A 102 18.14 9.12 -19.02
N GLU A 103 17.48 8.02 -19.29
CA GLU A 103 17.13 7.54 -20.63
C GLU A 103 15.83 8.15 -21.16
N GLY A 104 14.98 8.71 -20.27
CA GLY A 104 13.71 9.32 -20.63
C GLY A 104 12.67 9.30 -19.54
N ASN A 105 11.48 9.77 -19.90
CA ASN A 105 10.35 9.83 -19.00
C ASN A 105 9.24 8.94 -19.51
N PHE A 106 8.61 8.21 -18.62
CA PHE A 106 7.42 7.41 -18.92
C PHE A 106 6.42 7.49 -17.78
N GLY A 107 5.17 7.21 -18.06
CA GLY A 107 4.11 7.27 -17.06
C GLY A 107 2.94 6.40 -17.46
N GLY A 108 2.11 6.06 -16.49
CA GLY A 108 0.91 5.26 -16.69
C GLY A 108 0.45 4.58 -15.42
N ILE A 109 -0.43 3.59 -15.59
CA ILE A 109 -0.88 2.73 -14.50
C ILE A 109 0.30 1.85 -14.07
N ALA A 110 0.69 1.99 -12.80
CA ALA A 110 1.82 1.26 -12.23
C ALA A 110 1.37 0.00 -11.47
N ASN A 111 0.13 -0.02 -11.01
CA ASN A 111 -0.46 -1.16 -10.34
C ASN A 111 -1.97 -1.21 -10.64
N ALA A 112 -2.49 -2.40 -10.88
CA ALA A 112 -3.93 -2.65 -11.01
C ALA A 112 -4.24 -4.02 -10.41
N THR A 113 -4.97 -4.05 -9.30
CA THR A 113 -5.22 -5.31 -8.59
C THR A 113 -6.67 -5.43 -8.18
N ILE A 114 -7.13 -6.68 -8.11
CA ILE A 114 -8.40 -7.06 -7.48
C ILE A 114 -8.12 -8.19 -6.50
N GLY A 115 -8.71 -8.12 -5.32
CA GLY A 115 -8.45 -9.10 -4.28
C GLY A 115 -9.56 -9.22 -3.25
N THR A 116 -9.32 -10.09 -2.30
CA THR A 116 -10.18 -10.29 -1.13
C THR A 116 -9.32 -10.45 0.11
N LYS A 117 -9.83 -9.99 1.25
CA LYS A 117 -9.28 -10.28 2.56
C LYS A 117 -10.37 -10.97 3.40
N ILE A 118 -9.99 -12.04 4.06
CA ILE A 118 -10.91 -12.90 4.82
C ILE A 118 -10.34 -13.03 6.24
N LYS A 119 -11.14 -12.68 7.24
CA LYS A 119 -10.82 -12.91 8.63
C LYS A 119 -10.94 -14.40 8.93
N VAL A 120 -9.85 -15.01 9.38
CA VAL A 120 -9.77 -16.44 9.67
C VAL A 120 -9.98 -16.72 11.15
N TYR A 121 -9.43 -15.83 12.02
CA TYR A 121 -9.51 -15.99 13.46
C TYR A 121 -9.51 -14.61 14.15
N GLU A 122 -10.42 -14.44 15.12
CA GLU A 122 -10.63 -13.16 15.84
C GLU A 122 -9.57 -12.88 16.92
N GLY A 123 -8.66 -13.82 17.12
CA GLY A 123 -7.64 -13.68 18.16
C GLY A 123 -8.11 -14.12 19.56
N GLY A 124 -7.20 -14.02 20.51
CA GLY A 124 -7.42 -14.32 21.91
C GLY A 124 -6.34 -13.68 22.78
N LYS A 125 -6.31 -13.99 24.07
CA LYS A 125 -5.34 -13.38 24.99
C LYS A 125 -3.87 -13.67 24.62
N VAL A 126 -3.60 -14.78 23.94
CA VAL A 126 -2.25 -15.25 23.58
C VAL A 126 -2.10 -15.39 22.07
N PHE A 127 -3.12 -15.86 21.39
CA PHE A 127 -3.08 -16.10 19.95
C PHE A 127 -3.45 -14.82 19.19
N PRO A 128 -2.72 -14.50 18.09
CA PRO A 128 -3.01 -13.32 17.26
C PRO A 128 -4.36 -13.42 16.58
N LYS A 129 -4.92 -12.27 16.19
CA LYS A 129 -5.91 -12.22 15.11
C LYS A 129 -5.26 -12.71 13.83
N VAL A 130 -6.00 -13.39 12.98
CA VAL A 130 -5.49 -13.93 11.70
C VAL A 130 -6.43 -13.59 10.56
N ALA A 131 -5.88 -13.06 9.48
CA ALA A 131 -6.59 -12.90 8.22
C ALA A 131 -5.78 -13.52 7.07
N PHE A 132 -6.49 -13.89 6.00
CA PHE A 132 -5.91 -14.30 4.73
C PHE A 132 -6.26 -13.26 3.67
N MET A 133 -5.28 -12.87 2.86
CA MET A 133 -5.48 -12.00 1.71
C MET A 133 -5.01 -12.69 0.43
N GLY A 134 -5.83 -12.62 -0.60
CA GLY A 134 -5.49 -13.07 -1.95
C GLY A 134 -5.76 -11.96 -2.96
N THR A 135 -4.81 -11.69 -3.85
CA THR A 135 -4.87 -10.58 -4.81
C THR A 135 -4.40 -11.06 -6.18
N MET A 136 -5.07 -10.62 -7.23
CA MET A 136 -4.67 -10.79 -8.62
C MET A 136 -4.14 -9.47 -9.16
N LEU A 137 -2.95 -9.51 -9.79
CA LEU A 137 -2.38 -8.39 -10.54
C LEU A 137 -2.87 -8.47 -11.98
N ILE A 138 -3.47 -7.38 -12.45
CA ILE A 138 -4.04 -7.29 -13.79
C ILE A 138 -2.93 -6.92 -14.78
N PRO A 139 -2.72 -7.69 -15.86
CA PRO A 139 -1.69 -7.38 -16.83
C PRO A 139 -2.06 -6.16 -17.68
N GLY A 140 -1.04 -5.39 -18.09
CA GLY A 140 -1.19 -4.19 -18.92
C GLY A 140 -0.97 -4.41 -20.41
N GLY A 141 -0.57 -5.62 -20.81
CA GLY A 141 -0.24 -5.93 -22.19
C GLY A 141 1.11 -5.36 -22.64
N SER A 142 1.38 -5.39 -23.94
CA SER A 142 2.69 -5.06 -24.51
C SER A 142 3.10 -3.59 -24.45
N ASN A 143 2.17 -2.68 -24.17
CA ASN A 143 2.40 -1.23 -24.14
C ASN A 143 2.51 -0.67 -22.70
N ALA A 144 2.42 -1.51 -21.67
CA ALA A 144 2.55 -1.08 -20.29
C ALA A 144 4.02 -1.06 -19.84
N HIS A 145 4.44 0.03 -19.20
CA HIS A 145 5.79 0.14 -18.66
C HIS A 145 5.92 -0.48 -17.26
N TYR A 146 4.85 -0.45 -16.47
CA TYR A 146 4.88 -0.90 -15.06
C TYR A 146 4.15 -2.22 -14.86
N LEU A 147 3.02 -2.41 -15.57
CA LEU A 147 2.19 -3.59 -15.38
C LEU A 147 2.84 -4.82 -16.01
N PRO A 148 2.70 -6.01 -15.40
CA PRO A 148 3.20 -7.25 -15.97
C PRO A 148 2.49 -7.59 -17.27
N LYS A 149 3.11 -8.47 -18.07
CA LYS A 149 2.53 -8.99 -19.31
C LYS A 149 1.51 -10.09 -19.06
N HIS A 150 1.69 -10.81 -17.96
CA HIS A 150 0.84 -11.95 -17.57
C HIS A 150 0.18 -11.68 -16.24
N LEU A 151 -0.90 -12.42 -15.97
CA LEU A 151 -1.64 -12.33 -14.71
C LEU A 151 -0.74 -12.76 -13.54
N GLY A 152 -0.63 -11.91 -12.53
CA GLY A 152 0.09 -12.21 -11.30
C GLY A 152 -0.86 -12.53 -10.14
N PHE A 153 -0.30 -13.12 -9.08
CA PHE A 153 -1.03 -13.48 -7.86
C PHE A 153 -0.20 -13.17 -6.62
N GLN A 154 -0.87 -12.69 -5.59
CA GLN A 154 -0.28 -12.48 -4.28
C GLN A 154 -1.16 -13.13 -3.22
N THR A 155 -0.53 -13.76 -2.26
CA THR A 155 -1.23 -14.37 -1.12
C THR A 155 -0.49 -14.03 0.15
N HIS A 156 -1.24 -13.64 1.20
CA HIS A 156 -0.69 -13.22 2.47
C HIS A 156 -1.45 -13.85 3.63
N LEU A 157 -0.72 -14.24 4.67
CA LEU A 157 -1.23 -14.54 6.00
C LEU A 157 -0.87 -13.37 6.90
N LEU A 158 -1.89 -12.70 7.40
CA LEU A 158 -1.81 -11.50 8.20
C LEU A 158 -2.09 -11.85 9.66
N PHE A 159 -1.29 -11.29 10.55
CA PHE A 159 -1.38 -11.55 11.98
C PHE A 159 -1.32 -10.26 12.76
N GLU A 160 -2.03 -10.19 13.89
CA GLU A 160 -2.03 -9.05 14.79
C GLU A 160 -2.12 -9.47 16.24
N ASN A 161 -1.23 -8.93 17.07
CA ASN A 161 -1.26 -9.04 18.52
C ASN A 161 -1.44 -7.65 19.15
N GLU A 162 -2.44 -7.50 19.98
CA GLU A 162 -2.58 -6.34 20.86
C GLU A 162 -1.65 -6.52 22.06
N LEU A 163 -0.49 -5.86 22.05
CA LEU A 163 0.50 -5.94 23.12
C LEU A 163 0.04 -5.17 24.37
N SER A 164 -0.72 -4.10 24.16
CA SER A 164 -1.35 -3.29 25.20
C SER A 164 -2.44 -2.42 24.59
N SER A 165 -3.14 -1.61 25.41
CA SER A 165 -4.13 -0.63 24.93
C SER A 165 -3.54 0.44 23.99
N LYS A 166 -2.22 0.52 23.83
CA LYS A 166 -1.53 1.53 23.01
C LYS A 166 -0.57 0.95 22.00
N PHE A 167 -0.22 -0.32 22.09
CA PHE A 167 0.75 -0.96 21.21
C PHE A 167 0.16 -2.19 20.54
N THR A 168 0.28 -2.24 19.23
CA THR A 168 -0.14 -3.34 18.37
C THR A 168 1.06 -3.81 17.54
N LEU A 169 1.25 -5.12 17.45
CA LEU A 169 2.23 -5.77 16.60
C LEU A 169 1.50 -6.49 15.48
N GLY A 170 1.66 -6.00 14.25
CA GLY A 170 1.24 -6.67 13.04
C GLY A 170 2.40 -7.42 12.40
N TYR A 171 2.15 -8.55 11.73
CA TYR A 171 3.13 -9.22 10.90
C TYR A 171 2.45 -9.95 9.75
N ASP A 172 3.18 -10.04 8.63
CA ASP A 172 2.67 -10.47 7.33
C ASP A 172 3.65 -11.46 6.70
N LEU A 173 3.14 -12.61 6.27
CA LEU A 173 3.87 -13.63 5.55
C LEU A 173 3.20 -13.86 4.21
N GLY A 174 3.91 -13.59 3.12
CA GLY A 174 3.31 -13.64 1.79
C GLY A 174 4.17 -14.35 0.75
N ALA A 175 3.50 -14.65 -0.36
CA ALA A 175 4.13 -15.04 -1.61
C ALA A 175 3.51 -14.20 -2.73
N GLU A 176 4.37 -13.45 -3.44
CA GLU A 176 4.00 -12.48 -4.45
C GLU A 176 4.60 -12.88 -5.80
N TRP A 177 3.76 -13.32 -6.72
CA TRP A 177 4.17 -13.65 -8.08
C TRP A 177 3.58 -12.62 -9.04
N ASN A 178 4.43 -11.87 -9.73
CA ASN A 178 4.00 -10.81 -10.63
C ASN A 178 3.53 -11.29 -12.01
N GLY A 179 3.62 -12.59 -12.30
CA GLY A 179 3.21 -13.19 -13.58
C GLY A 179 4.34 -13.27 -14.63
N ASP A 180 5.39 -12.48 -14.51
CA ASP A 180 6.49 -12.41 -15.47
C ASP A 180 7.77 -13.09 -14.97
N THR A 181 7.90 -13.30 -13.66
CA THR A 181 9.05 -13.95 -13.03
C THR A 181 8.90 -15.47 -12.98
N GLU A 182 10.03 -16.18 -12.98
CA GLU A 182 10.07 -17.66 -12.88
C GLU A 182 9.63 -18.18 -11.51
N SER A 183 9.77 -17.36 -10.46
CA SER A 183 9.41 -17.72 -9.09
C SER A 183 8.81 -16.53 -8.35
N PRO A 184 7.95 -16.77 -7.33
CA PRO A 184 7.43 -15.71 -6.50
C PRO A 184 8.50 -15.11 -5.60
N ASP A 185 8.29 -13.87 -5.20
CA ASP A 185 8.94 -13.26 -4.05
C ASP A 185 8.26 -13.76 -2.78
N LEU A 186 9.03 -14.18 -1.80
CA LEU A 186 8.54 -14.42 -0.46
C LEU A 186 8.56 -13.10 0.32
N PHE A 187 7.42 -12.69 0.83
CA PHE A 187 7.25 -11.47 1.60
C PHE A 187 7.25 -11.75 3.10
N PHE A 188 7.95 -10.90 3.86
CA PHE A 188 7.98 -10.92 5.32
C PHE A 188 7.89 -9.48 5.81
N GLY A 189 6.85 -9.15 6.55
CA GLY A 189 6.64 -7.83 7.14
C GLY A 189 6.41 -7.91 8.65
N ALA A 190 6.85 -6.88 9.38
CA ALA A 190 6.51 -6.67 10.78
C ALA A 190 6.34 -5.19 11.05
N ASN A 191 5.23 -4.82 11.67
CA ASN A 191 4.81 -3.46 11.97
C ASN A 191 4.54 -3.32 13.47
N LEU A 192 5.14 -2.34 14.11
CA LEU A 192 4.81 -1.94 15.47
C LEU A 192 4.11 -0.59 15.44
N THR A 193 2.85 -0.58 15.84
CA THR A 193 2.01 0.62 15.92
C THR A 193 1.91 1.09 17.37
N TYR A 194 2.12 2.40 17.58
CA TYR A 194 1.90 3.11 18.84
C TYR A 194 0.78 4.10 18.70
N GLN A 195 -0.29 3.93 19.48
CA GLN A 195 -1.48 4.77 19.48
C GLN A 195 -1.62 5.48 20.84
N PRO A 196 -0.98 6.66 21.03
CA PRO A 196 -1.05 7.40 22.30
C PRO A 196 -2.44 7.93 22.62
N SER A 197 -3.27 8.15 21.62
CA SER A 197 -4.63 8.67 21.75
C SER A 197 -5.53 8.12 20.63
N GLU A 198 -6.84 8.35 20.73
CA GLU A 198 -7.81 7.95 19.70
C GLU A 198 -7.58 8.61 18.32
N ARG A 199 -6.78 9.68 18.27
CA ARG A 199 -6.54 10.44 17.04
C ARG A 199 -5.20 10.21 16.40
N TRP A 200 -4.16 9.90 17.17
CA TRP A 200 -2.80 9.76 16.68
C TRP A 200 -2.36 8.32 16.70
N SER A 201 -1.83 7.88 15.57
CA SER A 201 -1.17 6.60 15.39
C SER A 201 0.20 6.82 14.76
N PHE A 202 1.23 6.19 15.32
CA PHE A 202 2.61 6.19 14.81
C PHE A 202 2.99 4.74 14.56
N PHE A 203 3.72 4.50 13.50
CA PHE A 203 4.20 3.15 13.24
C PHE A 203 5.65 3.16 12.77
N VAL A 204 6.30 2.03 13.00
CA VAL A 204 7.55 1.65 12.37
C VAL A 204 7.41 0.24 11.87
N GLU A 205 7.90 -0.02 10.67
CA GLU A 205 7.88 -1.36 10.11
C GLU A 205 9.17 -1.73 9.39
N SER A 206 9.39 -3.02 9.28
CA SER A 206 10.40 -3.61 8.42
C SER A 206 9.75 -4.65 7.56
N TYR A 207 10.00 -4.60 6.26
CA TYR A 207 9.51 -5.59 5.33
C TYR A 207 10.58 -6.00 4.33
N ASN A 208 10.45 -7.22 3.85
CA ASN A 208 11.49 -7.87 3.07
C ASN A 208 10.88 -8.73 1.99
N ARG A 209 11.55 -8.78 0.84
CA ARG A 209 11.24 -9.71 -0.24
C ARG A 209 12.45 -10.56 -0.54
N TYR A 210 12.25 -11.87 -0.56
CA TYR A 210 13.27 -12.83 -0.93
C TYR A 210 12.86 -13.61 -2.17
N ASN A 211 13.75 -13.69 -3.16
CA ASN A 211 13.55 -14.52 -4.34
C ASN A 211 14.86 -15.21 -4.72
N SER A 212 14.89 -16.54 -4.65
CA SER A 212 16.07 -17.35 -4.95
C SER A 212 16.49 -17.33 -6.42
N LYS A 213 15.62 -16.86 -7.33
CA LYS A 213 15.87 -16.75 -8.77
C LYS A 213 16.14 -15.32 -9.23
N ARG A 214 16.00 -14.34 -8.32
CA ARG A 214 16.23 -12.94 -8.69
C ARG A 214 17.71 -12.75 -9.00
N GLN A 215 17.98 -12.31 -10.21
CA GLN A 215 19.21 -11.63 -10.57
C GLN A 215 18.82 -10.21 -10.92
N ASP A 216 19.20 -9.27 -10.07
CA ASP A 216 19.02 -7.86 -10.37
C ASP A 216 20.15 -7.45 -11.32
N ASP A 217 19.80 -7.00 -12.52
CA ASP A 217 20.77 -6.54 -13.53
C ASP A 217 21.64 -5.37 -13.02
N TRP A 218 21.20 -4.72 -11.96
CA TRP A 218 21.91 -3.63 -11.27
C TRP A 218 22.90 -4.09 -10.22
N ALA A 219 22.82 -5.34 -9.77
CA ALA A 219 23.77 -5.88 -8.80
C ALA A 219 25.12 -6.15 -9.46
N LYS A 220 26.21 -5.70 -8.83
CA LYS A 220 27.56 -6.03 -9.26
C LYS A 220 27.88 -7.50 -8.98
N PRO A 221 28.81 -8.12 -9.71
CA PRO A 221 29.28 -9.44 -9.40
C PRO A 221 29.70 -9.54 -7.92
N GLY A 222 29.11 -10.51 -7.20
CA GLY A 222 29.35 -10.72 -5.76
C GLY A 222 28.44 -9.97 -4.80
N GLN A 223 27.55 -9.09 -5.29
CA GLN A 223 26.47 -8.51 -4.48
C GLN A 223 25.28 -9.47 -4.45
N ASP A 224 24.70 -9.67 -3.27
CA ASP A 224 23.47 -10.44 -3.10
C ASP A 224 22.26 -9.58 -3.45
N SER A 225 21.54 -9.96 -4.51
CA SER A 225 20.30 -9.32 -4.94
C SER A 225 19.03 -10.14 -4.65
N HIS A 226 19.18 -11.31 -4.03
CA HIS A 226 18.04 -12.17 -3.71
C HIS A 226 17.14 -11.60 -2.60
N PHE A 227 17.72 -10.77 -1.74
CA PHE A 227 17.07 -10.23 -0.57
C PHE A 227 16.93 -8.70 -0.68
N ASN A 228 15.68 -8.21 -0.54
CA ASN A 228 15.39 -6.78 -0.55
C ASN A 228 14.86 -6.37 0.83
N PHE A 229 15.67 -5.68 1.60
CA PHE A 229 15.36 -5.23 2.95
C PHE A 229 14.93 -3.76 2.95
N MET A 230 13.74 -3.50 3.50
CA MET A 230 13.10 -2.20 3.54
C MET A 230 12.67 -1.87 4.98
N SER A 231 12.63 -0.59 5.32
CA SER A 231 12.02 -0.10 6.55
C SER A 231 11.24 1.17 6.30
N GLU A 232 10.13 1.29 6.97
CA GLU A 232 9.22 2.42 6.87
C GLU A 232 8.87 2.93 8.27
N ALA A 233 8.64 4.23 8.37
CA ALA A 233 8.07 4.87 9.54
C ALA A 233 7.05 5.91 9.10
N GLY A 234 5.98 6.03 9.85
CA GLY A 234 4.95 6.99 9.51
C GLY A 234 3.97 7.28 10.65
N LEU A 235 3.00 8.09 10.31
CA LEU A 235 1.94 8.45 11.23
C LEU A 235 0.62 8.62 10.50
N ALA A 236 -0.47 8.39 11.24
CA ALA A 236 -1.83 8.69 10.81
C ALA A 236 -2.52 9.57 11.85
N TYR A 237 -3.37 10.46 11.36
CA TYR A 237 -4.21 11.32 12.18
C TYR A 237 -5.67 11.17 11.81
N LYS A 238 -6.50 10.80 12.79
CA LYS A 238 -7.96 10.71 12.67
C LYS A 238 -8.58 12.10 12.74
N VAL A 239 -8.91 12.67 11.60
CA VAL A 239 -9.56 13.98 11.47
C VAL A 239 -11.00 13.89 11.98
N SER A 240 -11.71 12.83 11.60
CA SER A 240 -13.08 12.52 12.01
C SER A 240 -13.28 11.01 12.08
N PRO A 241 -14.43 10.51 12.58
CA PRO A 241 -14.71 9.08 12.58
C PRO A 241 -14.65 8.39 11.20
N ARG A 242 -14.71 9.18 10.11
CA ARG A 242 -14.73 8.70 8.74
C ARG A 242 -13.52 9.11 7.91
N LEU A 243 -12.61 9.92 8.46
CA LEU A 243 -11.51 10.51 7.69
C LEU A 243 -10.20 10.43 8.45
N TYR A 244 -9.21 9.85 7.81
CA TYR A 244 -7.83 9.81 8.25
C TYR A 244 -6.93 10.49 7.22
N VAL A 245 -5.87 11.12 7.68
CA VAL A 245 -4.74 11.58 6.88
C VAL A 245 -3.49 10.91 7.40
N ASN A 246 -2.57 10.59 6.50
CA ASN A 246 -1.35 9.88 6.86
C ASN A 246 -0.14 10.38 6.07
N THR A 247 1.03 10.08 6.59
CA THR A 247 2.30 10.26 5.89
C THR A 247 3.27 9.17 6.33
N PHE A 248 4.21 8.84 5.44
CA PHE A 248 5.24 7.86 5.72
C PHE A 248 6.55 8.21 5.01
N TYR A 249 7.63 7.65 5.50
CA TYR A 249 8.93 7.65 4.87
C TYR A 249 9.51 6.24 4.88
N ASP A 250 9.96 5.80 3.73
CA ASP A 250 10.44 4.46 3.46
C ASP A 250 11.87 4.48 2.90
N ILE A 251 12.70 3.54 3.30
CA ILE A 251 14.09 3.40 2.87
C ILE A 251 14.47 1.95 2.64
N SER A 252 15.41 1.71 1.71
CA SER A 252 16.06 0.42 1.54
C SER A 252 17.44 0.37 2.19
N PHE A 253 17.85 -0.84 2.58
CA PHE A 253 19.19 -1.13 3.12
C PHE A 253 20.00 -2.05 2.20
N ASN A 254 19.66 -2.07 0.91
CA ASN A 254 20.35 -2.92 -0.06
C ASN A 254 21.68 -2.32 -0.48
N GLU A 255 22.69 -3.17 -0.73
CA GLU A 255 23.99 -2.74 -1.20
C GLU A 255 23.95 -2.22 -2.65
N PHE A 256 23.07 -2.79 -3.48
CA PHE A 256 22.96 -2.50 -4.90
C PHE A 256 22.00 -1.35 -5.24
N SER A 257 21.12 -0.99 -4.34
CA SER A 257 20.10 0.06 -4.51
C SER A 257 19.97 0.91 -3.25
N ARG A 258 19.94 2.21 -3.44
CA ARG A 258 19.53 3.17 -2.40
C ARG A 258 18.19 3.75 -2.78
N TYR A 259 17.17 3.20 -2.18
CA TYR A 259 15.79 3.61 -2.36
C TYR A 259 15.32 4.44 -1.17
N SER A 260 14.55 5.46 -1.45
CA SER A 260 13.76 6.17 -0.43
C SER A 260 12.48 6.69 -1.04
N ASN A 261 11.42 6.73 -0.26
CA ASN A 261 10.11 7.18 -0.68
C ASN A 261 9.45 7.97 0.44
N ILE A 262 8.72 9.01 0.10
CA ILE A 262 7.85 9.75 1.01
C ILE A 262 6.46 9.81 0.41
N GLY A 263 5.45 9.57 1.24
CA GLY A 263 4.06 9.61 0.80
C GLY A 263 3.14 10.39 1.73
N LEU A 264 2.05 10.86 1.16
CA LEU A 264 0.93 11.49 1.84
C LEU A 264 -0.34 10.78 1.39
N GLY A 265 -1.21 10.44 2.33
CA GLY A 265 -2.43 9.71 2.03
C GLY A 265 -3.64 10.19 2.80
N VAL A 266 -4.79 9.79 2.31
CA VAL A 266 -6.10 10.00 2.89
C VAL A 266 -6.86 8.68 2.84
N ALA A 267 -7.51 8.31 3.94
CA ALA A 267 -8.47 7.22 3.96
C ALA A 267 -9.86 7.76 4.36
N TRP A 268 -10.85 7.45 3.55
CA TRP A 268 -12.20 8.00 3.73
C TRP A 268 -13.28 6.91 3.65
N LEU A 269 -14.02 6.73 4.75
CA LEU A 269 -15.21 5.90 4.78
C LEU A 269 -16.36 6.64 4.07
N LEU A 270 -16.77 6.13 2.90
CA LEU A 270 -17.73 6.80 2.01
C LEU A 270 -19.17 6.73 2.49
N ASN A 271 -19.57 5.64 3.21
CA ASN A 271 -20.96 5.41 3.65
C ASN A 271 -21.09 4.88 5.09
#